data_b9787c61cd7f1720dbba4c3bd566124b
#
_entry.id   b9787c61cd7f1720dbba4c3bd566124b
#
_cell.length_a   1.000
_cell.length_b   1.000
_cell.length_c   1.000
_cell.angle_alpha   90.00
_cell.angle_beta   90.00
_cell.angle_gamma   90.00
#
_symmetry.space_group_name_H-M   'P 1'
#
loop_
_entity.id
_entity.type
_entity.pdbx_description
1 polymer ?
#
loop_
_entity_poly.entity_id
_entity_poly.type
_entity_poly.pdbx_seq_one_letter_code
_entity_poly.pdbx_strand_id
1 'polypeptide(L)'
;MKIPFAFAACFLFASASAVAQDLAKLVTKAEVEKAAGVKFKDGWKPMPTQISFAQEGGDLQVSVSVEAREAQATVRTWEATMQKMRPGTKVDTVPGIGKDAIFVSNRPDSGALYADFDKPRVQLNVGVAGAKTPEQAKQIVVELGKAISPRMAQ
;
A
#
# COMPACT_ATOMS: atom_id res chain seq x y z
N MET A 1 31.46 -50.76 15.78
CA MET A 1 31.72 -49.68 14.81
C MET A 1 30.48 -48.79 14.73
N LYS A 2 30.50 -47.65 15.42
CA LYS A 2 29.35 -46.74 15.54
C LYS A 2 29.66 -45.51 14.70
N ILE A 3 28.86 -45.25 13.67
CA ILE A 3 28.94 -44.05 12.83
C ILE A 3 27.91 -43.08 13.35
N PRO A 4 28.25 -41.86 13.81
CA PRO A 4 27.29 -40.85 14.13
C PRO A 4 26.87 -40.11 12.87
N PHE A 5 25.62 -40.23 12.49
CA PHE A 5 24.98 -39.34 11.51
C PHE A 5 24.78 -37.97 12.14
N ALA A 6 25.64 -37.04 11.81
CA ALA A 6 25.41 -35.62 12.10
C ALA A 6 24.50 -35.05 11.01
N PHE A 7 23.22 -34.92 11.32
CA PHE A 7 22.28 -34.14 10.51
C PHE A 7 22.56 -32.63 10.74
N ALA A 8 23.34 -32.03 9.87
CA ALA A 8 23.47 -30.60 9.79
C ALA A 8 22.20 -30.04 9.07
N ALA A 9 21.19 -29.69 9.85
CA ALA A 9 20.05 -28.94 9.35
C ALA A 9 20.51 -27.48 9.12
N CYS A 10 20.99 -27.20 7.90
CA CYS A 10 21.13 -25.83 7.44
C CYS A 10 19.73 -25.25 7.26
N PHE A 11 19.22 -24.59 8.29
CA PHE A 11 18.10 -23.66 8.16
C PHE A 11 18.60 -22.46 7.35
N LEU A 12 18.37 -22.53 6.05
CA LEU A 12 18.37 -21.35 5.19
C LEU A 12 17.17 -20.50 5.61
N PHE A 13 17.39 -19.66 6.60
CA PHE A 13 16.56 -18.47 6.79
C PHE A 13 16.81 -17.59 5.56
N ALA A 14 16.04 -17.84 4.50
CA ALA A 14 15.93 -16.91 3.39
C ALA A 14 15.43 -15.60 3.95
N SER A 15 16.33 -14.65 4.00
CA SER A 15 16.21 -13.32 4.53
C SER A 15 15.03 -12.61 3.88
N ALA A 16 13.91 -12.49 4.60
CA ALA A 16 12.85 -11.55 4.31
C ALA A 16 13.31 -10.09 4.62
N SER A 17 14.57 -9.78 4.32
CA SER A 17 15.29 -8.58 4.78
C SER A 17 15.50 -7.55 3.68
N ALA A 18 14.53 -7.30 2.80
CA ALA A 18 14.80 -6.31 1.76
C ALA A 18 13.66 -5.31 1.48
N VAL A 19 12.62 -5.24 2.28
CA VAL A 19 11.55 -4.27 2.07
C VAL A 19 11.26 -3.44 3.31
N ALA A 20 12.24 -3.22 4.15
CA ALA A 20 12.19 -2.13 5.13
C ALA A 20 12.52 -0.81 4.41
N GLN A 21 11.72 -0.43 3.41
CA GLN A 21 11.76 0.92 2.89
C GLN A 21 11.39 1.85 4.04
N ASP A 22 12.21 2.89 4.23
CA ASP A 22 11.90 3.92 5.22
C ASP A 22 10.65 4.68 4.77
N LEU A 23 9.48 4.27 5.28
CA LEU A 23 8.19 4.83 4.90
C LEU A 23 8.14 6.35 5.11
N ALA A 24 8.93 6.89 6.06
CA ALA A 24 9.04 8.32 6.28
C ALA A 24 9.74 9.05 5.11
N LYS A 25 10.53 8.33 4.31
CA LYS A 25 11.10 8.86 3.06
C LYS A 25 10.20 8.68 1.86
N LEU A 26 9.28 7.72 1.92
CA LEU A 26 8.32 7.48 0.84
C LEU A 26 7.19 8.50 0.84
N VAL A 27 6.67 8.85 2.00
CA VAL A 27 5.57 9.80 2.15
C VAL A 27 5.78 10.70 3.36
N THR A 28 5.58 12.00 3.14
CA THR A 28 5.68 13.03 4.18
C THR A 28 4.31 13.56 4.56
N LYS A 29 4.18 14.10 5.77
CA LYS A 29 2.98 14.81 6.24
C LYS A 29 2.56 15.91 5.26
N ALA A 30 3.52 16.70 4.77
CA ALA A 30 3.26 17.80 3.84
C ALA A 30 2.63 17.32 2.51
N GLU A 31 3.03 16.15 2.01
CA GLU A 31 2.44 15.56 0.81
C GLU A 31 1.01 15.09 1.06
N VAL A 32 0.74 14.50 2.24
CA VAL A 32 -0.61 14.09 2.64
C VAL A 32 -1.51 15.32 2.78
N GLU A 33 -1.03 16.37 3.44
CA GLU A 33 -1.76 17.65 3.59
C GLU A 33 -2.06 18.28 2.22
N LYS A 34 -1.08 18.26 1.30
CA LYS A 34 -1.26 18.79 -0.05
C LYS A 34 -2.30 18.00 -0.84
N ALA A 35 -2.27 16.68 -0.80
CA ALA A 35 -3.21 15.83 -1.51
C ALA A 35 -4.64 15.93 -0.95
N ALA A 36 -4.78 16.06 0.35
CA ALA A 36 -6.08 16.09 1.03
C ALA A 36 -6.66 17.50 1.19
N GLY A 37 -5.82 18.55 1.11
CA GLY A 37 -6.24 19.95 1.31
C GLY A 37 -6.56 20.33 2.74
N VAL A 38 -6.15 19.51 3.73
CA VAL A 38 -6.41 19.72 5.17
C VAL A 38 -5.17 19.39 6.00
N LYS A 39 -5.15 19.87 7.26
CA LYS A 39 -4.04 19.61 8.18
C LYS A 39 -4.12 18.23 8.82
N PHE A 40 -2.97 17.61 9.04
CA PHE A 40 -2.83 16.31 9.67
C PHE A 40 -1.93 16.39 10.92
N LYS A 41 -2.16 15.47 11.85
CA LYS A 41 -1.21 15.16 12.93
C LYS A 41 0.03 14.48 12.36
N ASP A 42 1.09 14.43 13.14
CA ASP A 42 2.28 13.69 12.73
C ASP A 42 1.96 12.21 12.48
N GLY A 43 2.62 11.65 11.49
CA GLY A 43 2.41 10.25 11.13
C GLY A 43 2.87 9.30 12.23
N TRP A 44 2.14 8.21 12.40
CA TRP A 44 2.53 7.11 13.30
C TRP A 44 2.61 5.80 12.53
N LYS A 45 3.40 4.86 13.04
CA LYS A 45 3.61 3.53 12.42
C LYS A 45 2.85 2.47 13.22
N PRO A 46 1.60 2.12 12.84
CA PRO A 46 0.88 1.03 13.48
C PRO A 46 1.53 -0.33 13.24
N MET A 47 2.24 -0.48 12.12
CA MET A 47 3.02 -1.65 11.73
C MET A 47 4.35 -1.22 11.06
N PRO A 48 5.38 -2.09 11.04
CA PRO A 48 6.66 -1.77 10.40
C PRO A 48 6.54 -1.38 8.93
N THR A 49 5.55 -1.93 8.23
CA THR A 49 5.30 -1.71 6.79
C THR A 49 4.21 -0.68 6.51
N GLN A 50 3.72 0.03 7.53
CA GLN A 50 2.63 1.00 7.39
C GLN A 50 2.93 2.30 8.16
N ILE A 51 2.60 3.43 7.54
CA ILE A 51 2.49 4.74 8.18
C ILE A 51 1.07 5.28 8.01
N SER A 52 0.55 5.93 9.02
CA SER A 52 -0.80 6.48 9.04
C SER A 52 -0.79 7.94 9.49
N PHE A 53 -1.78 8.70 9.02
CA PHE A 53 -1.97 10.11 9.34
C PHE A 53 -3.45 10.34 9.65
N ALA A 54 -3.74 11.10 10.71
CA ALA A 54 -5.09 11.49 11.07
C ALA A 54 -5.26 13.01 10.93
N GLN A 55 -6.36 13.44 10.36
CA GLN A 55 -6.71 14.86 10.23
C GLN A 55 -6.77 15.54 11.60
N GLU A 56 -6.28 16.78 11.68
CA GLU A 56 -6.48 17.63 12.84
C GLU A 56 -7.92 18.11 12.88
N GLY A 57 -8.66 17.75 13.95
CA GLY A 57 -10.04 18.19 14.13
C GLY A 57 -11.07 17.64 13.14
N GLY A 58 -10.78 16.49 12.50
CA GLY A 58 -11.68 15.83 11.56
C GLY A 58 -11.52 14.32 11.53
N ASP A 59 -12.26 13.66 10.63
CA ASP A 59 -12.36 12.19 10.56
C ASP A 59 -11.49 11.58 9.46
N LEU A 60 -10.85 12.40 8.62
CA LEU A 60 -10.06 11.91 7.50
C LEU A 60 -8.80 11.21 8.01
N GLN A 61 -8.59 9.99 7.55
CA GLN A 61 -7.41 9.18 7.82
C GLN A 61 -6.79 8.73 6.52
N VAL A 62 -5.47 8.80 6.45
CA VAL A 62 -4.67 8.32 5.31
C VAL A 62 -3.68 7.29 5.83
N SER A 63 -3.57 6.16 5.14
CA SER A 63 -2.57 5.13 5.44
C SER A 63 -1.78 4.79 4.17
N VAL A 64 -0.48 4.56 4.35
CA VAL A 64 0.41 4.10 3.28
C VAL A 64 1.14 2.87 3.78
N SER A 65 1.05 1.76 3.05
CA SER A 65 1.80 0.55 3.34
C SER A 65 2.52 0.03 2.10
N VAL A 66 3.64 -0.65 2.33
CA VAL A 66 4.42 -1.33 1.31
C VAL A 66 4.68 -2.74 1.78
N GLU A 67 4.26 -3.72 0.99
CA GLU A 67 4.36 -5.14 1.32
C GLU A 67 5.10 -5.89 0.23
N ALA A 68 5.91 -6.88 0.62
CA ALA A 68 6.50 -7.81 -0.32
C ALA A 68 5.38 -8.59 -1.04
N ARG A 69 5.54 -8.79 -2.34
CA ARG A 69 4.52 -9.41 -3.19
C ARG A 69 5.07 -10.67 -3.85
N GLU A 70 4.31 -11.76 -3.80
CA GLU A 70 4.59 -12.93 -4.62
C GLU A 70 4.33 -12.65 -6.11
N ALA A 71 4.98 -13.43 -7.00
CA ALA A 71 4.92 -13.16 -8.44
C ALA A 71 3.50 -13.18 -9.01
N GLN A 72 2.66 -14.11 -8.54
CA GLN A 72 1.27 -14.30 -8.97
C GLN A 72 0.26 -13.44 -8.21
N ALA A 73 0.62 -12.89 -7.06
CA ALA A 73 -0.25 -12.04 -6.25
C ALA A 73 -0.27 -10.60 -6.79
N THR A 74 -0.87 -10.40 -7.96
CA THR A 74 -0.96 -9.09 -8.61
C THR A 74 -2.27 -8.39 -8.29
N VAL A 75 -2.32 -7.06 -8.48
CA VAL A 75 -3.57 -6.30 -8.35
C VAL A 75 -4.66 -6.84 -9.30
N ARG A 76 -4.29 -7.39 -10.45
CA ARG A 76 -5.24 -7.97 -11.41
C ARG A 76 -5.83 -9.29 -10.93
N THR A 77 -5.03 -10.17 -10.32
CA THR A 77 -5.55 -11.41 -9.71
C THR A 77 -6.42 -11.10 -8.50
N TRP A 78 -6.06 -10.08 -7.73
CA TRP A 78 -6.83 -9.63 -6.60
C TRP A 78 -8.16 -8.99 -7.05
N GLU A 79 -8.17 -8.15 -8.08
CA GLU A 79 -9.38 -7.56 -8.68
C GLU A 79 -10.37 -8.64 -9.09
N ALA A 80 -9.91 -9.67 -9.82
CA ALA A 80 -10.74 -10.77 -10.26
C ALA A 80 -11.37 -11.55 -9.07
N THR A 81 -10.61 -11.71 -7.99
CA THR A 81 -11.08 -12.35 -6.76
C THR A 81 -12.12 -11.49 -6.06
N MET A 82 -11.87 -10.19 -5.91
CA MET A 82 -12.77 -9.25 -5.24
C MET A 82 -14.11 -9.12 -5.96
N GLN A 83 -14.11 -9.05 -7.29
CA GLN A 83 -15.33 -8.99 -8.08
C GLN A 83 -16.21 -10.25 -7.91
N LYS A 84 -15.58 -11.42 -7.72
CA LYS A 84 -16.30 -12.67 -7.41
C LYS A 84 -16.87 -12.68 -5.99
N MET A 85 -16.10 -12.22 -5.02
CA MET A 85 -16.48 -12.28 -3.59
C MET A 85 -17.44 -11.17 -3.18
N ARG A 86 -17.34 -10.00 -3.79
CA ARG A 86 -18.14 -8.80 -3.50
C ARG A 86 -18.64 -8.16 -4.79
N PRO A 87 -19.67 -8.73 -5.44
CA PRO A 87 -20.29 -8.11 -6.59
C PRO A 87 -20.78 -6.69 -6.20
N GLY A 88 -20.46 -5.69 -7.02
CA GLY A 88 -20.80 -4.30 -6.74
C GLY A 88 -19.65 -3.44 -6.15
N THR A 89 -18.51 -4.03 -5.80
CA THR A 89 -17.30 -3.26 -5.50
C THR A 89 -16.86 -2.51 -6.77
N LYS A 90 -16.72 -1.18 -6.66
CA LYS A 90 -16.21 -0.36 -7.77
C LYS A 90 -14.70 -0.49 -7.82
N VAL A 91 -14.20 -0.90 -8.97
CA VAL A 91 -12.77 -1.01 -9.26
C VAL A 91 -12.46 -0.21 -10.50
N ASP A 92 -11.57 0.77 -10.38
CA ASP A 92 -11.11 1.61 -11.48
C ASP A 92 -9.63 1.38 -11.73
N THR A 93 -9.25 1.18 -12.97
CA THR A 93 -7.82 1.18 -13.36
C THR A 93 -7.24 2.58 -13.24
N VAL A 94 -6.04 2.69 -12.65
CA VAL A 94 -5.32 3.95 -12.47
C VAL A 94 -4.00 3.89 -13.23
N PRO A 95 -3.86 4.60 -14.36
CA PRO A 95 -2.63 4.60 -15.13
C PRO A 95 -1.53 5.43 -14.47
N GLY A 96 -0.26 5.09 -14.78
CA GLY A 96 0.91 5.90 -14.42
C GLY A 96 1.40 5.72 -12.99
N ILE A 97 0.97 4.68 -12.27
CA ILE A 97 1.47 4.33 -10.94
C ILE A 97 1.92 2.87 -10.98
N GLY A 98 3.21 2.63 -10.75
CA GLY A 98 3.78 1.29 -10.82
C GLY A 98 3.59 0.63 -12.19
N LYS A 99 3.56 -0.70 -12.20
CA LYS A 99 3.29 -1.52 -13.38
C LYS A 99 1.79 -1.60 -13.68
N ASP A 100 1.01 -1.86 -12.65
CA ASP A 100 -0.45 -1.91 -12.66
C ASP A 100 -0.96 -1.28 -11.37
N ALA A 101 -2.01 -0.49 -11.47
CA ALA A 101 -2.68 0.06 -10.30
C ALA A 101 -4.19 0.09 -10.46
N ILE A 102 -4.89 -0.14 -9.35
CA ILE A 102 -6.35 -0.06 -9.26
C ILE A 102 -6.76 0.77 -8.05
N PHE A 103 -7.84 1.51 -8.21
CA PHE A 103 -8.57 2.13 -7.10
C PHE A 103 -9.80 1.27 -6.78
N VAL A 104 -10.01 1.02 -5.51
CA VAL A 104 -11.14 0.24 -5.01
C VAL A 104 -11.91 1.06 -3.98
N SER A 105 -13.23 1.13 -4.16
CA SER A 105 -14.12 1.72 -3.18
C SER A 105 -15.34 0.81 -2.99
N ASN A 106 -15.57 0.41 -1.76
CA ASN A 106 -16.74 -0.36 -1.33
C ASN A 106 -17.62 0.41 -0.34
N ARG A 107 -17.23 1.64 0.00
CA ARG A 107 -17.95 2.55 0.89
C ARG A 107 -17.86 3.99 0.37
N PRO A 108 -18.88 4.83 0.61
CA PRO A 108 -18.91 6.20 0.09
C PRO A 108 -17.85 7.12 0.72
N ASP A 109 -17.32 6.77 1.90
CA ASP A 109 -16.38 7.55 2.69
C ASP A 109 -14.95 6.99 2.68
N SER A 110 -14.68 5.96 1.89
CA SER A 110 -13.39 5.29 1.89
C SER A 110 -13.01 4.71 0.55
N GLY A 111 -11.73 4.57 0.34
CA GLY A 111 -11.17 3.91 -0.83
C GLY A 111 -9.69 3.62 -0.66
N ALA A 112 -9.18 2.75 -1.50
CA ALA A 112 -7.77 2.40 -1.50
C ALA A 112 -7.22 2.25 -2.91
N LEU A 113 -5.99 2.71 -3.10
CA LEU A 113 -5.17 2.46 -4.27
C LEU A 113 -4.25 1.27 -3.96
N TYR A 114 -4.22 0.31 -4.85
CA TYR A 114 -3.26 -0.79 -4.85
C TYR A 114 -2.41 -0.70 -6.11
N ALA A 115 -1.10 -0.70 -5.97
CA ALA A 115 -0.19 -0.60 -7.11
C ALA A 115 0.95 -1.61 -7.00
N ASP A 116 1.22 -2.32 -8.09
CA ASP A 116 2.28 -3.32 -8.18
C ASP A 116 3.57 -2.72 -8.72
N PHE A 117 4.70 -3.10 -8.09
CA PHE A 117 6.04 -2.83 -8.55
C PHE A 117 6.81 -4.14 -8.71
N ASP A 118 7.64 -4.25 -9.73
CA ASP A 118 8.42 -5.46 -10.00
C ASP A 118 9.86 -5.38 -9.49
N LYS A 119 10.40 -4.16 -9.32
CA LYS A 119 11.77 -3.92 -8.84
C LYS A 119 11.79 -2.74 -7.86
N PRO A 120 11.77 -3.01 -6.55
CA PRO A 120 11.58 -4.30 -5.88
C PRO A 120 10.17 -4.87 -6.13
N ARG A 121 10.01 -6.18 -5.95
CA ARG A 121 8.69 -6.83 -6.09
C ARG A 121 7.86 -6.58 -4.84
N VAL A 122 7.09 -5.50 -4.87
CA VAL A 122 6.26 -5.04 -3.77
C VAL A 122 4.91 -4.55 -4.26
N GLN A 123 3.97 -4.45 -3.36
CA GLN A 123 2.70 -3.77 -3.55
C GLN A 123 2.64 -2.54 -2.65
N LEU A 124 2.35 -1.39 -3.24
CA LEU A 124 1.99 -0.17 -2.54
C LEU A 124 0.49 -0.16 -2.30
N ASN A 125 0.07 0.14 -1.08
CA ASN A 125 -1.31 0.39 -0.73
C ASN A 125 -1.43 1.78 -0.11
N VAL A 126 -2.31 2.62 -0.67
CA VAL A 126 -2.66 3.93 -0.13
C VAL A 126 -4.14 3.94 0.18
N GLY A 127 -4.49 3.92 1.46
CA GLY A 127 -5.88 3.91 1.93
C GLY A 127 -6.33 5.26 2.45
N VAL A 128 -7.60 5.57 2.25
CA VAL A 128 -8.30 6.75 2.80
C VAL A 128 -9.61 6.33 3.43
N ALA A 129 -9.89 6.83 4.62
CA ALA A 129 -11.19 6.72 5.31
C ALA A 129 -11.63 8.09 5.82
N GLY A 130 -12.94 8.31 5.97
CA GLY A 130 -13.52 9.57 6.40
C GLY A 130 -13.56 10.64 5.32
N ALA A 131 -13.44 10.29 4.04
CA ALA A 131 -13.63 11.20 2.92
C ALA A 131 -15.11 11.61 2.80
N LYS A 132 -15.36 12.81 2.27
CA LYS A 132 -16.74 13.29 2.06
C LYS A 132 -17.43 12.62 0.88
N THR A 133 -16.64 12.23 -0.12
CA THR A 133 -17.12 11.56 -1.33
C THR A 133 -16.11 10.52 -1.82
N PRO A 134 -16.55 9.50 -2.60
CA PRO A 134 -15.65 8.54 -3.23
C PRO A 134 -14.63 9.21 -4.16
N GLU A 135 -15.01 10.29 -4.83
CA GLU A 135 -14.14 11.05 -5.74
C GLU A 135 -13.01 11.73 -4.96
N GLN A 136 -13.31 12.31 -3.79
CA GLN A 136 -12.29 12.87 -2.90
C GLN A 136 -11.31 11.78 -2.43
N ALA A 137 -11.83 10.62 -2.01
CA ALA A 137 -10.98 9.50 -1.62
C ALA A 137 -10.06 9.07 -2.77
N LYS A 138 -10.61 8.92 -3.99
CA LYS A 138 -9.85 8.57 -5.19
C LYS A 138 -8.79 9.60 -5.52
N GLN A 139 -9.13 10.89 -5.49
CA GLN A 139 -8.17 11.97 -5.76
C GLN A 139 -6.98 11.89 -4.80
N ILE A 140 -7.22 11.79 -3.49
CA ILE A 140 -6.17 11.75 -2.47
C ILE A 140 -5.23 10.57 -2.71
N VAL A 141 -5.76 9.35 -2.87
CA VAL A 141 -4.91 8.16 -3.03
C VAL A 141 -4.14 8.15 -4.34
N VAL A 142 -4.73 8.69 -5.43
CA VAL A 142 -4.07 8.78 -6.74
C VAL A 142 -2.94 9.82 -6.72
N GLU A 143 -3.16 10.99 -6.12
CA GLU A 143 -2.12 12.02 -5.97
C GLU A 143 -0.95 11.50 -5.13
N LEU A 144 -1.23 10.85 -4.01
CA LEU A 144 -0.19 10.23 -3.18
C LEU A 144 0.53 9.09 -3.91
N GLY A 145 -0.19 8.22 -4.59
CA GLY A 145 0.39 7.13 -5.38
C GLY A 145 1.34 7.66 -6.46
N LYS A 146 0.98 8.73 -7.16
CA LYS A 146 1.84 9.40 -8.14
C LYS A 146 3.08 10.03 -7.51
N ALA A 147 2.95 10.63 -6.31
CA ALA A 147 4.08 11.21 -5.60
C ALA A 147 5.07 10.15 -5.07
N ILE A 148 4.56 9.00 -4.65
CA ILE A 148 5.35 7.90 -4.08
C ILE A 148 6.00 7.04 -5.17
N SER A 149 5.31 6.80 -6.28
CA SER A 149 5.74 5.87 -7.35
C SER A 149 7.18 6.06 -7.83
N PRO A 150 7.69 7.29 -8.09
CA PRO A 150 9.08 7.48 -8.53
C PRO A 150 10.12 7.05 -7.47
N ARG A 151 9.75 7.05 -6.18
CA ARG A 151 10.63 6.64 -5.08
C ARG A 151 10.65 5.13 -4.89
N MET A 152 9.63 4.43 -5.39
CA MET A 152 9.55 2.97 -5.36
C MET A 152 10.40 2.30 -6.44
N ALA A 153 10.70 3.02 -7.52
CA ALA A 153 11.44 2.52 -8.68
C ALA A 153 12.97 2.75 -8.62
N GLN A 154 13.49 3.23 -7.46
CA GLN A 154 14.92 3.52 -7.26
C GLN A 154 15.68 2.36 -6.65
#